data_de33c54b2f19733552edcb2953cdd99b
#
_entry.id   de33c54b2f19733552edcb2953cdd99b
#
_cell.length_a   1.000
_cell.length_b   1.000
_cell.length_c   1.000
_cell.angle_alpha   90.00
_cell.angle_beta   90.00
_cell.angle_gamma   90.00
#
_symmetry.space_group_name_H-M   'P 1'
#
loop_
_entity.id
_entity.type
_entity.pdbx_description
1 polymer ?
#
loop_
_entity_poly.entity_id
_entity_poly.type
_entity_poly.pdbx_seq_one_letter_code
_entity_poly.pdbx_strand_id
1 'polypeptide(L)'
;PIVVFPSSGGTHNEYADFGMIDACRDSIESGRVQFFTLASVDSESWLADWKNPHDRAEMHRAYERYVISEAIPFIKHKTGWFDPMMTTGCSMGAYHALNFFLQHPDVFRGVIALSGVYDARFFVGEYGDDVAIYSNSPSDYVFNQHDPWFLDQYRQSNIIVCTGHGPWEHDGLPSFYKVKEALEMKGVPAWFDEWGGDVAHDWPWWRVQMPYFLSRLGL
;
A
#
# COMPACT_ATOMS: atom_id res chain seq x y z
N PRO A 1 6.83 -10.81 -9.05
CA PRO A 1 7.44 -9.82 -8.15
C PRO A 1 6.39 -9.08 -7.33
N ILE A 2 6.72 -8.81 -6.07
CA ILE A 2 5.92 -7.99 -5.16
C ILE A 2 6.81 -6.85 -4.66
N VAL A 3 6.39 -5.61 -4.90
CA VAL A 3 7.08 -4.41 -4.43
C VAL A 3 6.63 -4.10 -3.02
N VAL A 4 7.57 -3.97 -2.10
CA VAL A 4 7.32 -3.79 -0.66
C VAL A 4 7.68 -2.37 -0.25
N PHE A 5 6.73 -1.67 0.35
CA PHE A 5 6.95 -0.36 0.97
C PHE A 5 7.09 -0.54 2.49
N PRO A 6 8.09 0.13 3.12
CA PRO A 6 8.33 -0.02 4.56
C PRO A 6 7.25 0.68 5.39
N SER A 7 7.14 0.31 6.65
CA SER A 7 6.33 1.03 7.64
C SER A 7 6.95 2.39 7.98
N SER A 8 6.27 3.18 8.80
CA SER A 8 6.72 4.53 9.20
C SER A 8 8.13 4.51 9.78
N GLY A 9 9.04 5.24 9.14
CA GLY A 9 10.45 5.30 9.53
C GLY A 9 11.26 4.04 9.22
N GLY A 10 10.66 3.05 8.56
CA GLY A 10 11.29 1.80 8.17
C GLY A 10 12.26 1.93 6.99
N THR A 11 13.11 0.93 6.83
CA THR A 11 14.08 0.83 5.74
C THR A 11 13.75 -0.35 4.84
N HIS A 12 14.48 -0.46 3.73
CA HIS A 12 14.38 -1.63 2.84
C HIS A 12 14.73 -2.97 3.50
N ASN A 13 15.37 -2.98 4.68
CA ASN A 13 15.69 -4.19 5.43
C ASN A 13 14.55 -4.66 6.35
N GLU A 14 13.56 -3.83 6.58
CA GLU A 14 12.52 -4.03 7.58
C GLU A 14 11.82 -5.38 7.51
N TYR A 15 11.45 -5.82 6.30
CA TYR A 15 10.81 -7.12 6.09
C TYR A 15 11.70 -8.30 6.54
N ALA A 16 13.01 -8.19 6.38
CA ALA A 16 13.94 -9.19 6.87
C ALA A 16 14.15 -9.06 8.38
N ASP A 17 14.38 -7.85 8.88
CA ASP A 17 14.69 -7.57 10.27
C ASP A 17 13.56 -7.97 11.23
N PHE A 18 12.31 -7.79 10.79
CA PHE A 18 11.11 -8.19 11.55
C PHE A 18 10.56 -9.57 11.17
N GLY A 19 11.31 -10.39 10.42
CA GLY A 19 11.00 -11.78 10.16
C GLY A 19 9.86 -12.03 9.15
N MET A 20 9.45 -11.03 8.35
CA MET A 20 8.43 -11.24 7.34
C MET A 20 8.90 -12.13 6.19
N ILE A 21 10.18 -12.04 5.81
CA ILE A 21 10.77 -12.91 4.81
C ILE A 21 10.71 -14.39 5.27
N ASP A 22 11.03 -14.64 6.54
CA ASP A 22 10.93 -15.99 7.11
C ASP A 22 9.47 -16.47 7.19
N ALA A 23 8.53 -15.60 7.51
CA ALA A 23 7.11 -15.93 7.53
C ALA A 23 6.57 -16.33 6.15
N CYS A 24 7.12 -15.77 5.08
CA CYS A 24 6.73 -16.04 3.68
C CYS A 24 7.66 -17.05 2.98
N ARG A 25 8.50 -17.74 3.71
CA ARG A 25 9.55 -18.65 3.18
C ARG A 25 9.01 -19.64 2.15
N ASP A 26 7.90 -20.30 2.44
CA ASP A 26 7.32 -21.32 1.57
C ASP A 26 6.93 -20.76 0.18
N SER A 27 6.39 -19.55 0.15
CA SER A 27 6.04 -18.87 -1.09
C SER A 27 7.28 -18.43 -1.87
N ILE A 28 8.33 -18.02 -1.18
CA ILE A 28 9.60 -17.60 -1.77
C ILE A 28 10.37 -18.80 -2.31
N GLU A 29 10.58 -19.85 -1.50
CA GLU A 29 11.37 -21.05 -1.88
C GLU A 29 10.68 -21.86 -2.97
N SER A 30 9.34 -21.83 -3.03
CA SER A 30 8.60 -22.44 -4.15
C SER A 30 8.66 -21.63 -5.45
N GLY A 31 9.30 -20.46 -5.44
CA GLY A 31 9.42 -19.59 -6.61
C GLY A 31 8.13 -18.86 -7.01
N ARG A 32 7.09 -18.88 -6.17
CA ARG A 32 5.80 -18.23 -6.45
C ARG A 32 5.87 -16.71 -6.24
N VAL A 33 6.65 -16.25 -5.27
CA VAL A 33 6.83 -14.83 -5.00
C VAL A 33 8.30 -14.46 -4.90
N GLN A 34 8.58 -13.19 -5.20
CA GLN A 34 9.85 -12.53 -5.00
C GLN A 34 9.60 -11.13 -4.48
N PHE A 35 10.07 -10.81 -3.28
CA PHE A 35 9.91 -9.48 -2.70
C PHE A 35 11.03 -8.54 -3.12
N PHE A 36 10.65 -7.31 -3.47
CA PHE A 36 11.54 -6.19 -3.75
C PHE A 36 11.23 -5.06 -2.76
N THR A 37 12.04 -4.99 -1.71
CA THR A 37 11.86 -4.04 -0.63
C THR A 37 12.52 -2.70 -0.97
N LEU A 38 11.73 -1.63 -0.93
CA LEU A 38 12.19 -0.27 -1.19
C LEU A 38 12.47 0.48 0.11
N ALA A 39 13.35 1.47 0.06
CA ALA A 39 13.41 2.48 1.10
C ALA A 39 12.34 3.55 0.84
N SER A 40 11.81 4.17 1.88
CA SER A 40 10.91 5.31 1.75
C SER A 40 11.66 6.64 1.92
N VAL A 41 10.97 7.72 1.58
CA VAL A 41 11.40 9.11 1.85
C VAL A 41 10.49 9.79 2.88
N ASP A 42 9.84 9.00 3.72
CA ASP A 42 8.82 9.50 4.64
C ASP A 42 9.33 10.58 5.59
N SER A 43 10.58 10.46 6.06
CA SER A 43 11.24 11.48 6.86
C SER A 43 11.40 12.83 6.16
N GLU A 44 11.39 12.86 4.85
CA GLU A 44 11.48 14.05 4.02
C GLU A 44 10.14 14.46 3.38
N SER A 45 9.14 13.59 3.45
CA SER A 45 7.79 13.78 2.91
C SER A 45 6.75 13.82 4.03
N TRP A 46 5.90 12.82 4.17
CA TRP A 46 4.76 12.84 5.10
C TRP A 46 5.13 13.05 6.58
N LEU A 47 6.29 12.60 7.03
CA LEU A 47 6.77 12.76 8.41
C LEU A 47 7.61 14.02 8.64
N ALA A 48 7.84 14.84 7.59
CA ALA A 48 8.59 16.08 7.68
C ALA A 48 7.72 17.22 8.24
N ASP A 49 7.36 17.17 9.52
CA ASP A 49 6.44 18.10 10.18
C ASP A 49 6.93 19.57 10.21
N TRP A 50 8.21 19.79 9.99
CA TRP A 50 8.83 21.11 9.80
C TRP A 50 8.58 21.72 8.42
N LYS A 51 8.11 20.94 7.43
CA LYS A 51 7.74 21.40 6.08
C LYS A 51 6.25 21.75 6.03
N ASN A 52 5.88 22.66 5.16
CA ASN A 52 4.46 22.88 4.90
C ASN A 52 3.83 21.63 4.25
N PRO A 53 2.52 21.44 4.38
CA PRO A 53 1.82 20.25 3.85
C PRO A 53 2.02 20.03 2.34
N HIS A 54 1.99 21.08 1.53
CA HIS A 54 2.19 21.03 0.08
C HIS A 54 3.57 20.44 -0.28
N ASP A 55 4.65 20.96 0.32
CA ASP A 55 6.02 20.50 0.04
C ASP A 55 6.21 19.02 0.46
N ARG A 56 5.52 18.59 1.52
CA ARG A 56 5.51 17.18 1.94
C ARG A 56 4.87 16.29 0.88
N ALA A 57 3.74 16.72 0.33
CA ALA A 57 3.06 16.00 -0.75
C ALA A 57 3.89 15.99 -2.05
N GLU A 58 4.53 17.11 -2.42
CA GLU A 58 5.40 17.18 -3.59
C GLU A 58 6.64 16.26 -3.46
N MET A 59 7.21 16.12 -2.26
CA MET A 59 8.28 15.16 -2.01
C MET A 59 7.78 13.71 -2.16
N HIS A 60 6.57 13.41 -1.69
CA HIS A 60 5.94 12.11 -1.91
C HIS A 60 5.72 11.83 -3.40
N ARG A 61 5.26 12.82 -4.17
CA ARG A 61 5.14 12.70 -5.64
C ARG A 61 6.51 12.51 -6.33
N ALA A 62 7.57 13.09 -5.78
CA ALA A 62 8.93 12.80 -6.27
C ALA A 62 9.33 11.34 -6.01
N TYR A 63 8.97 10.81 -4.85
CA TYR A 63 9.15 9.39 -4.53
C TYR A 63 8.34 8.46 -5.46
N GLU A 64 7.08 8.81 -5.73
CA GLU A 64 6.25 8.09 -6.71
C GLU A 64 6.95 8.04 -8.08
N ARG A 65 7.43 9.18 -8.59
CA ARG A 65 8.17 9.23 -9.86
C ARG A 65 9.42 8.33 -9.84
N TYR A 66 10.19 8.33 -8.75
CA TYR A 66 11.32 7.43 -8.57
C TYR A 66 10.91 5.96 -8.65
N VAL A 67 9.86 5.59 -7.91
CA VAL A 67 9.37 4.20 -7.93
C VAL A 67 8.98 3.78 -9.34
N ILE A 68 8.17 4.58 -10.03
CA ILE A 68 7.63 4.23 -11.35
C ILE A 68 8.68 4.30 -12.46
N SER A 69 9.56 5.32 -12.44
CA SER A 69 10.50 5.56 -13.56
C SER A 69 11.88 4.93 -13.38
N GLU A 70 12.24 4.51 -12.16
CA GLU A 70 13.56 3.93 -11.88
C GLU A 70 13.46 2.55 -11.21
N ALA A 71 12.79 2.42 -10.07
CA ALA A 71 12.74 1.16 -9.33
C ALA A 71 12.00 0.05 -10.12
N ILE A 72 10.83 0.34 -10.67
CA ILE A 72 10.07 -0.64 -11.46
C ILE A 72 10.82 -1.10 -12.72
N PRO A 73 11.39 -0.22 -13.57
CA PRO A 73 12.23 -0.63 -14.68
C PRO A 73 13.43 -1.47 -14.26
N PHE A 74 14.10 -1.11 -13.16
CA PHE A 74 15.19 -1.91 -12.60
C PHE A 74 14.74 -3.33 -12.24
N ILE A 75 13.62 -3.47 -11.53
CA ILE A 75 13.05 -4.76 -11.14
C ILE A 75 12.69 -5.58 -12.39
N LYS A 76 12.03 -4.98 -13.38
CA LYS A 76 11.70 -5.62 -14.66
C LYS A 76 12.95 -6.16 -15.36
N HIS A 77 13.97 -5.33 -15.47
CA HIS A 77 15.24 -5.73 -16.09
C HIS A 77 15.95 -6.85 -15.30
N LYS A 78 15.96 -6.73 -13.97
CA LYS A 78 16.63 -7.70 -13.07
C LYS A 78 15.98 -9.07 -13.09
N THR A 79 14.64 -9.12 -13.19
CA THR A 79 13.86 -10.36 -13.12
C THR A 79 13.49 -10.94 -14.47
N GLY A 80 13.48 -10.14 -15.52
CA GLY A 80 12.85 -10.49 -16.79
C GLY A 80 11.33 -10.54 -16.75
N TRP A 81 10.72 -10.03 -15.68
CA TRP A 81 9.27 -9.96 -15.52
C TRP A 81 8.74 -8.60 -16.03
N PHE A 82 8.00 -8.61 -17.12
CA PHE A 82 7.49 -7.39 -17.76
C PHE A 82 5.99 -7.15 -17.52
N ASP A 83 5.28 -8.14 -17.00
CA ASP A 83 3.87 -7.99 -16.62
C ASP A 83 3.72 -7.09 -15.39
N PRO A 84 2.50 -6.58 -15.13
CA PRO A 84 2.22 -5.83 -13.90
C PRO A 84 2.54 -6.65 -12.64
N MET A 85 3.07 -5.98 -11.63
CA MET A 85 3.49 -6.56 -10.35
C MET A 85 2.41 -6.40 -9.28
N MET A 86 2.67 -6.89 -8.09
CA MET A 86 1.88 -6.55 -6.91
C MET A 86 2.62 -5.55 -6.02
N THR A 87 1.88 -4.82 -5.20
CA THR A 87 2.39 -3.98 -4.13
C THR A 87 2.00 -4.53 -2.78
N THR A 88 2.80 -4.27 -1.76
CA THR A 88 2.44 -4.59 -0.37
C THR A 88 3.17 -3.70 0.62
N GLY A 89 2.67 -3.68 1.85
CA GLY A 89 3.28 -3.02 2.99
C GLY A 89 2.40 -3.12 4.22
N CYS A 90 2.99 -2.75 5.36
CA CYS A 90 2.33 -2.69 6.65
C CYS A 90 2.29 -1.24 7.13
N SER A 91 1.21 -0.82 7.83
CA SER A 91 1.09 0.54 8.37
C SER A 91 1.22 1.61 7.27
N MET A 92 2.19 2.52 7.36
CA MET A 92 2.48 3.52 6.33
C MET A 92 2.84 2.87 4.98
N GLY A 93 3.50 1.71 5.00
CA GLY A 93 3.77 0.93 3.80
C GLY A 93 2.49 0.43 3.11
N ALA A 94 1.45 0.12 3.86
CA ALA A 94 0.14 -0.23 3.31
C ALA A 94 -0.54 0.96 2.63
N TYR A 95 -0.39 2.15 3.19
CA TYR A 95 -0.82 3.39 2.54
C TYR A 95 -0.12 3.57 1.19
N HIS A 96 1.21 3.48 1.15
CA HIS A 96 1.97 3.59 -0.10
C HIS A 96 1.54 2.52 -1.11
N ALA A 97 1.44 1.27 -0.66
CA ALA A 97 1.09 0.15 -1.52
C ALA A 97 -0.28 0.33 -2.20
N LEU A 98 -1.30 0.71 -1.42
CA LEU A 98 -2.63 0.96 -1.96
C LEU A 98 -2.67 2.20 -2.84
N ASN A 99 -2.05 3.31 -2.41
CA ASN A 99 -2.05 4.56 -3.15
C ASN A 99 -1.37 4.40 -4.52
N PHE A 100 -0.20 3.77 -4.58
CA PHE A 100 0.52 3.54 -5.84
C PHE A 100 -0.19 2.54 -6.75
N PHE A 101 -0.79 1.49 -6.21
CA PHE A 101 -1.64 0.59 -6.97
C PHE A 101 -2.81 1.34 -7.63
N LEU A 102 -3.53 2.17 -6.88
CA LEU A 102 -4.70 2.91 -7.38
C LEU A 102 -4.31 3.98 -8.41
N GLN A 103 -3.12 4.56 -8.31
CA GLN A 103 -2.63 5.56 -9.27
C GLN A 103 -2.02 4.93 -10.53
N HIS A 104 -1.43 3.75 -10.43
CA HIS A 104 -0.70 3.07 -11.51
C HIS A 104 -1.18 1.62 -11.72
N PRO A 105 -2.47 1.40 -12.04
CA PRO A 105 -3.01 0.05 -12.20
C PRO A 105 -2.53 -0.66 -13.46
N ASP A 106 -1.85 0.04 -14.35
CA ASP A 106 -1.11 -0.52 -15.51
C ASP A 106 0.25 -1.10 -15.12
N VAL A 107 0.82 -0.60 -14.01
CA VAL A 107 2.10 -1.07 -13.45
C VAL A 107 1.85 -2.16 -12.40
N PHE A 108 0.77 -2.03 -11.64
CA PHE A 108 0.45 -2.92 -10.54
C PHE A 108 -0.91 -3.60 -10.76
N ARG A 109 -0.93 -4.94 -10.71
CA ARG A 109 -2.13 -5.76 -10.90
C ARG A 109 -2.65 -6.34 -9.58
N GLY A 110 -2.16 -5.87 -8.46
CA GLY A 110 -2.66 -6.28 -7.16
C GLY A 110 -1.98 -5.56 -6.00
N VAL A 111 -2.65 -5.61 -4.87
CA VAL A 111 -2.17 -5.03 -3.62
C VAL A 111 -2.58 -5.90 -2.43
N ILE A 112 -1.67 -6.07 -1.47
CA ILE A 112 -1.95 -6.58 -0.12
C ILE A 112 -1.53 -5.47 0.85
N ALA A 113 -2.50 -4.74 1.39
CA ALA A 113 -2.28 -3.60 2.27
C ALA A 113 -2.72 -3.96 3.70
N LEU A 114 -1.76 -4.00 4.64
CA LEU A 114 -1.98 -4.43 6.02
C LEU A 114 -1.95 -3.25 6.99
N SER A 115 -3.08 -2.97 7.65
CA SER A 115 -3.21 -1.95 8.70
C SER A 115 -2.82 -0.53 8.26
N GLY A 116 -3.27 -0.09 7.08
CA GLY A 116 -2.96 1.23 6.56
C GLY A 116 -3.90 2.34 7.02
N VAL A 117 -3.42 3.59 6.96
CA VAL A 117 -4.23 4.80 7.04
C VAL A 117 -4.28 5.42 5.64
N TYR A 118 -5.46 5.57 5.05
CA TYR A 118 -5.63 5.95 3.65
C TYR A 118 -6.18 7.36 3.45
N ASP A 119 -6.11 8.19 4.48
CA ASP A 119 -6.50 9.60 4.48
C ASP A 119 -5.25 10.46 4.74
N ALA A 120 -4.89 11.32 3.79
CA ALA A 120 -3.71 12.17 3.91
C ALA A 120 -3.82 13.18 5.06
N ARG A 121 -5.05 13.48 5.54
CA ARG A 121 -5.25 14.34 6.72
C ARG A 121 -4.58 13.79 7.97
N PHE A 122 -4.40 12.50 8.06
CA PHE A 122 -3.65 11.88 9.15
C PHE A 122 -2.21 12.42 9.26
N PHE A 123 -1.59 12.73 8.12
CA PHE A 123 -0.22 13.19 8.08
C PHE A 123 -0.09 14.72 8.16
N VAL A 124 -1.03 15.45 7.54
CA VAL A 124 -0.86 16.89 7.30
C VAL A 124 -1.97 17.77 7.90
N GLY A 125 -3.00 17.18 8.48
CA GLY A 125 -4.21 17.90 8.89
C GLY A 125 -5.08 18.30 7.69
N GLU A 126 -5.97 19.26 7.90
CA GLU A 126 -6.84 19.77 6.83
C GLU A 126 -6.01 20.45 5.73
N TYR A 127 -6.29 20.11 4.48
CA TYR A 127 -5.49 20.56 3.34
C TYR A 127 -6.27 21.38 2.29
N GLY A 128 -7.58 21.64 2.53
CA GLY A 128 -8.40 22.45 1.62
C GLY A 128 -8.41 21.93 0.19
N ASP A 129 -8.08 22.80 -0.77
CA ASP A 129 -8.08 22.50 -2.20
C ASP A 129 -6.69 22.08 -2.74
N ASP A 130 -5.76 21.67 -1.88
CA ASP A 130 -4.41 21.26 -2.31
C ASP A 130 -4.47 19.96 -3.12
N VAL A 131 -4.26 20.09 -4.44
CA VAL A 131 -4.33 18.98 -5.40
C VAL A 131 -3.23 17.95 -5.17
N ALA A 132 -2.03 18.37 -4.71
CA ALA A 132 -0.93 17.45 -4.48
C ALA A 132 -1.23 16.53 -3.29
N ILE A 133 -1.90 17.03 -2.26
CA ILE A 133 -2.33 16.24 -1.11
C ILE A 133 -3.54 15.39 -1.48
N TYR A 134 -4.57 16.01 -2.10
CA TYR A 134 -5.78 15.31 -2.54
C TYR A 134 -5.47 14.07 -3.40
N SER A 135 -4.56 14.22 -4.38
CA SER A 135 -4.18 13.10 -5.27
C SER A 135 -3.46 11.96 -4.55
N ASN A 136 -3.07 12.15 -3.29
CA ASN A 136 -2.42 11.16 -2.43
C ASN A 136 -3.29 10.77 -1.21
N SER A 137 -4.60 11.06 -1.26
CA SER A 137 -5.58 10.67 -0.23
C SER A 137 -6.58 9.68 -0.83
N PRO A 138 -6.30 8.35 -0.82
CA PRO A 138 -7.21 7.34 -1.38
C PRO A 138 -8.64 7.46 -0.89
N SER A 139 -8.85 7.76 0.39
CA SER A 139 -10.19 7.96 0.96
C SER A 139 -10.97 9.16 0.38
N ASP A 140 -10.30 10.06 -0.34
CA ASP A 140 -10.94 11.20 -0.98
C ASP A 140 -11.06 11.00 -2.50
N TYR A 141 -9.96 10.66 -3.20
CA TYR A 141 -9.99 10.66 -4.66
C TYR A 141 -10.70 9.42 -5.26
N VAL A 142 -10.77 8.28 -4.56
CA VAL A 142 -11.43 7.08 -5.10
C VAL A 142 -12.93 7.32 -5.30
N PHE A 143 -13.60 8.08 -4.44
CA PHE A 143 -14.99 8.48 -4.64
C PHE A 143 -15.20 9.22 -5.96
N ASN A 144 -14.24 10.04 -6.37
CA ASN A 144 -14.28 10.87 -7.56
C ASN A 144 -13.63 10.22 -8.78
N GLN A 145 -13.15 8.97 -8.67
CA GLN A 145 -12.64 8.23 -9.82
C GLN A 145 -13.80 7.74 -10.69
N HIS A 146 -13.93 8.30 -11.89
CA HIS A 146 -14.98 7.96 -12.84
C HIS A 146 -14.44 7.49 -14.20
N ASP A 147 -13.13 7.53 -14.39
CA ASP A 147 -12.51 7.08 -15.63
C ASP A 147 -12.70 5.55 -15.78
N PRO A 148 -13.39 5.10 -16.84
CA PRO A 148 -13.65 3.67 -17.05
C PRO A 148 -12.37 2.84 -17.16
N TRP A 149 -11.30 3.42 -17.70
CA TRP A 149 -10.02 2.72 -17.83
C TRP A 149 -9.46 2.31 -16.47
N PHE A 150 -9.42 3.24 -15.50
CA PHE A 150 -8.97 2.93 -14.14
C PHE A 150 -9.86 1.89 -13.46
N LEU A 151 -11.18 2.08 -13.56
CA LEU A 151 -12.14 1.18 -12.93
C LEU A 151 -12.07 -0.24 -13.51
N ASP A 152 -11.82 -0.38 -14.80
CA ASP A 152 -11.65 -1.68 -15.45
C ASP A 152 -10.34 -2.36 -15.05
N GLN A 153 -9.25 -1.60 -14.85
CA GLN A 153 -8.02 -2.13 -14.29
C GLN A 153 -8.22 -2.63 -12.84
N TYR A 154 -8.90 -1.84 -12.00
CA TYR A 154 -9.19 -2.25 -10.62
C TYR A 154 -10.02 -3.53 -10.57
N ARG A 155 -11.05 -3.66 -11.43
CA ARG A 155 -11.91 -4.86 -11.50
C ARG A 155 -11.17 -6.13 -11.87
N GLN A 156 -10.06 -6.02 -12.57
CA GLN A 156 -9.22 -7.15 -13.00
C GLN A 156 -8.07 -7.43 -12.04
N SER A 157 -7.96 -6.67 -10.94
CA SER A 157 -6.85 -6.73 -10.01
C SER A 157 -7.19 -7.50 -8.73
N ASN A 158 -6.17 -8.02 -8.06
CA ASN A 158 -6.31 -8.60 -6.72
C ASN A 158 -6.12 -7.49 -5.68
N ILE A 159 -7.20 -7.04 -5.08
CA ILE A 159 -7.17 -5.97 -4.07
C ILE A 159 -7.51 -6.57 -2.70
N ILE A 160 -6.55 -6.58 -1.80
CA ILE A 160 -6.70 -7.03 -0.41
C ILE A 160 -6.30 -5.88 0.50
N VAL A 161 -7.24 -5.46 1.34
CA VAL A 161 -7.02 -4.42 2.37
C VAL A 161 -7.44 -5.01 3.71
N CYS A 162 -6.48 -5.19 4.61
CA CYS A 162 -6.72 -5.83 5.91
C CYS A 162 -6.44 -4.86 7.05
N THR A 163 -7.23 -5.00 8.10
CA THR A 163 -7.05 -4.28 9.36
C THR A 163 -7.45 -5.17 10.55
N GLY A 164 -6.88 -4.92 11.73
CA GLY A 164 -7.38 -5.45 12.99
C GLY A 164 -8.34 -4.48 13.68
N HIS A 165 -8.84 -4.89 14.83
CA HIS A 165 -9.61 -4.06 15.76
C HIS A 165 -8.93 -3.94 17.14
N GLY A 166 -7.71 -4.42 17.25
CA GLY A 166 -6.91 -4.40 18.47
C GLY A 166 -6.15 -3.09 18.69
N PRO A 167 -5.19 -3.09 19.61
CA PRO A 167 -4.39 -1.90 19.94
C PRO A 167 -3.76 -1.27 18.71
N TRP A 168 -3.84 0.05 18.61
CA TRP A 168 -3.23 0.92 17.58
C TRP A 168 -3.81 0.80 16.16
N GLU A 169 -4.90 0.02 15.95
CA GLU A 169 -5.58 -0.09 14.65
C GLU A 169 -6.63 1.01 14.42
N HIS A 170 -7.11 1.65 15.49
CA HIS A 170 -8.25 2.58 15.45
C HIS A 170 -8.06 3.79 14.53
N ASP A 171 -6.82 4.25 14.33
CA ASP A 171 -6.53 5.40 13.48
C ASP A 171 -6.76 5.10 11.98
N GLY A 172 -6.54 3.85 11.57
CA GLY A 172 -6.74 3.40 10.20
C GLY A 172 -8.21 3.16 9.82
N LEU A 173 -9.04 2.74 10.79
CA LEU A 173 -10.41 2.29 10.55
C LEU A 173 -11.29 3.29 9.77
N PRO A 174 -11.33 4.60 10.10
CA PRO A 174 -12.17 5.53 9.36
C PRO A 174 -11.85 5.59 7.85
N SER A 175 -10.58 5.61 7.51
CA SER A 175 -10.13 5.65 6.11
C SER A 175 -10.26 4.30 5.40
N PHE A 176 -10.09 3.19 6.14
CA PHE A 176 -10.36 1.84 5.65
C PHE A 176 -11.82 1.71 5.18
N TYR A 177 -12.79 2.13 6.00
CA TYR A 177 -14.20 2.07 5.63
C TYR A 177 -14.57 3.01 4.48
N LYS A 178 -13.97 4.21 4.41
CA LYS A 178 -14.18 5.13 3.29
C LYS A 178 -13.71 4.53 1.97
N VAL A 179 -12.52 3.93 1.93
CA VAL A 179 -12.01 3.28 0.72
C VAL A 179 -12.86 2.08 0.34
N LYS A 180 -13.28 1.27 1.32
CA LYS A 180 -14.22 0.16 1.12
C LYS A 180 -15.49 0.63 0.44
N GLU A 181 -16.18 1.61 1.03
CA GLU A 181 -17.38 2.19 0.48
C GLU A 181 -17.18 2.72 -0.96
N ALA A 182 -16.09 3.46 -1.17
CA ALA A 182 -15.80 4.03 -2.48
C ALA A 182 -15.62 2.94 -3.57
N LEU A 183 -14.87 1.88 -3.29
CA LEU A 183 -14.67 0.77 -4.24
C LEU A 183 -15.96 -0.04 -4.45
N GLU A 184 -16.75 -0.28 -3.40
CA GLU A 184 -18.05 -0.94 -3.50
C GLU A 184 -19.01 -0.14 -4.38
N MET A 185 -19.12 1.19 -4.18
CA MET A 185 -19.94 2.08 -5.01
C MET A 185 -19.54 2.08 -6.49
N LYS A 186 -18.26 1.82 -6.79
CA LYS A 186 -17.72 1.72 -8.16
C LYS A 186 -17.86 0.32 -8.77
N GLY A 187 -18.39 -0.64 -8.00
CA GLY A 187 -18.49 -2.03 -8.44
C GLY A 187 -17.12 -2.68 -8.68
N VAL A 188 -16.12 -2.29 -7.87
CA VAL A 188 -14.78 -2.87 -7.89
C VAL A 188 -14.73 -3.99 -6.86
N PRO A 189 -14.48 -5.25 -7.26
CA PRO A 189 -14.31 -6.35 -6.32
C PRO A 189 -13.01 -6.18 -5.55
N ALA A 190 -13.11 -6.01 -4.25
CA ALA A 190 -11.96 -5.92 -3.35
C ALA A 190 -12.27 -6.71 -2.07
N TRP A 191 -11.25 -7.39 -1.55
CA TRP A 191 -11.36 -8.12 -0.31
C TRP A 191 -10.91 -7.22 0.86
N PHE A 192 -11.89 -6.66 1.55
CA PHE A 192 -11.69 -5.95 2.81
C PHE A 192 -11.83 -6.94 3.95
N ASP A 193 -10.72 -7.23 4.65
CA ASP A 193 -10.65 -8.23 5.70
C ASP A 193 -10.45 -7.57 7.07
N GLU A 194 -11.38 -7.83 7.97
CA GLU A 194 -11.38 -7.26 9.31
C GLU A 194 -11.10 -8.37 10.33
N TRP A 195 -9.99 -8.27 11.04
CA TRP A 195 -9.59 -9.22 12.07
C TRP A 195 -10.01 -8.71 13.47
N GLY A 196 -10.05 -9.61 14.46
CA GLY A 196 -10.64 -9.36 15.78
C GLY A 196 -9.94 -8.30 16.63
N GLY A 197 -10.53 -8.04 17.80
CA GLY A 197 -10.02 -7.07 18.78
C GLY A 197 -8.72 -7.48 19.48
N ASP A 198 -8.26 -8.69 19.26
CA ASP A 198 -6.96 -9.21 19.70
C ASP A 198 -5.83 -8.91 18.69
N VAL A 199 -6.18 -8.47 17.48
CA VAL A 199 -5.22 -8.20 16.38
C VAL A 199 -4.74 -6.76 16.46
N ALA A 200 -3.52 -6.61 16.96
CA ALA A 200 -2.87 -5.30 17.14
C ALA A 200 -2.13 -4.87 15.88
N HIS A 201 -1.89 -3.56 15.76
CA HIS A 201 -1.09 -2.92 14.72
C HIS A 201 0.40 -3.22 14.93
N ASP A 202 0.83 -4.47 14.66
CA ASP A 202 2.20 -4.91 14.96
C ASP A 202 2.61 -6.14 14.12
N TRP A 203 3.90 -6.32 13.98
CA TRP A 203 4.57 -7.37 13.20
C TRP A 203 4.13 -8.81 13.51
N PRO A 204 3.85 -9.23 14.75
CA PRO A 204 3.35 -10.58 15.02
C PRO A 204 2.13 -10.93 14.18
N TRP A 205 1.19 -9.98 14.02
CA TRP A 205 -0.02 -10.17 13.25
C TRP A 205 0.22 -10.07 11.75
N TRP A 206 1.01 -9.11 11.30
CA TRP A 206 1.35 -8.96 9.88
C TRP A 206 2.07 -10.20 9.33
N ARG A 207 2.94 -10.86 10.14
CA ARG A 207 3.57 -12.14 9.79
C ARG A 207 2.60 -13.32 9.69
N VAL A 208 1.43 -13.23 10.27
CA VAL A 208 0.35 -14.23 10.10
C VAL A 208 -0.49 -13.89 8.87
N GLN A 209 -0.84 -12.61 8.70
CA GLN A 209 -1.70 -12.12 7.64
C GLN A 209 -1.07 -12.25 6.25
N MET A 210 0.19 -11.88 6.08
CA MET A 210 0.84 -11.91 4.77
C MET A 210 0.87 -13.31 4.14
N PRO A 211 1.41 -14.37 4.78
CA PRO A 211 1.37 -15.70 4.19
C PRO A 211 -0.05 -16.25 4.03
N TYR A 212 -0.99 -15.86 4.90
CA TYR A 212 -2.40 -16.18 4.73
C TYR A 212 -2.94 -15.65 3.40
N PHE A 213 -2.74 -14.36 3.10
CA PHE A 213 -3.22 -13.75 1.86
C PHE A 213 -2.48 -14.28 0.63
N LEU A 214 -1.18 -14.49 0.70
CA LEU A 214 -0.41 -15.13 -0.38
C LEU A 214 -1.00 -16.50 -0.71
N SER A 215 -1.25 -17.33 0.29
CA SER A 215 -1.87 -18.65 0.12
C SER A 215 -3.25 -18.56 -0.55
N ARG A 216 -4.08 -17.57 -0.19
CA ARG A 216 -5.41 -17.35 -0.79
C ARG A 216 -5.33 -16.92 -2.26
N LEU A 217 -4.26 -16.28 -2.65
CA LEU A 217 -3.98 -15.92 -4.04
C LEU A 217 -3.28 -17.05 -4.84
N GLY A 218 -2.92 -18.15 -4.19
CA GLY A 218 -2.16 -19.24 -4.80
C GLY A 218 -0.66 -18.93 -4.98
N LEU A 219 -0.17 -17.97 -4.22
CA LEU A 219 1.20 -17.47 -4.26
C LEU A 219 2.07 -18.05 -3.13
#